data_b4afc899b986a587015b3f00f575c026
#
_entry.id   b4afc899b986a587015b3f00f575c026
#
_cell.length_a   1.000
_cell.length_b   1.000
_cell.length_c   1.000
_cell.angle_alpha   90.00
_cell.angle_beta   90.00
_cell.angle_gamma   90.00
#
_symmetry.space_group_name_H-M   'P 1'
#
loop_
_entity.id
_entity.type
_entity.pdbx_description
1 polymer ?
#
loop_
_entity_poly.entity_id
_entity_poly.type
_entity_poly.pdbx_seq_one_letter_code
_entity_poly.pdbx_strand_id
1 'polypeptide(L)'
;MQASHYEGWSDRTLIYLCRSFDSLNHGQDYREVQRAIQVSFTDFTLFPDAPEFFSIYMLVNKNKPAQIYSDKLSIINIDLTNIGLAAEEDREYGVDRWAKIFKADSWEELKMLATEDKTTEQAVSSIWQLTEDRFIREEMLRREDNEREYRYLLEQAEKAKKVDVLEIELAERDSRLAEKESKLAEKDSKISEQISKISDQ
;
A
#
# COMPACT_ATOMS: atom_id res chain seq x y z
N MET A 1 -8.20 -6.25 -5.86
CA MET A 1 -8.04 -6.06 -4.41
C MET A 1 -6.58 -5.82 -4.08
N GLN A 2 -6.27 -4.96 -3.13
CA GLN A 2 -4.92 -4.67 -2.64
C GLN A 2 -4.88 -4.95 -1.14
N ALA A 3 -4.07 -5.92 -0.73
CA ALA A 3 -4.00 -6.42 0.65
C ALA A 3 -2.97 -5.70 1.53
N SER A 4 -2.12 -4.83 0.97
CA SER A 4 -1.11 -4.09 1.73
C SER A 4 -1.04 -2.64 1.29
N HIS A 5 -0.78 -1.74 2.23
CA HIS A 5 -0.56 -0.33 1.94
C HIS A 5 0.66 -0.16 1.03
N TYR A 6 0.49 0.66 -0.01
CA TYR A 6 1.52 1.05 -0.96
C TYR A 6 1.53 2.58 -1.07
N GLU A 7 2.65 3.22 -0.78
CA GLU A 7 2.77 4.71 -0.78
C GLU A 7 2.29 5.36 -2.08
N GLY A 8 2.49 4.71 -3.23
CA GLY A 8 2.04 5.17 -4.54
C GLY A 8 0.61 4.76 -4.91
N TRP A 9 -0.23 4.31 -3.97
CA TRP A 9 -1.57 3.82 -4.27
C TRP A 9 -2.46 4.84 -4.97
N SER A 10 -2.49 6.06 -4.47
CA SER A 10 -3.28 7.16 -5.06
C SER A 10 -2.83 7.48 -6.48
N ASP A 11 -1.51 7.55 -6.71
CA ASP A 11 -0.95 7.81 -8.04
C ASP A 11 -1.23 6.67 -9.02
N ARG A 12 -1.13 5.44 -8.54
CA ARG A 12 -1.44 4.24 -9.33
C ARG A 12 -2.90 4.21 -9.78
N THR A 13 -3.84 4.48 -8.88
CA THR A 13 -5.27 4.52 -9.19
C THR A 13 -5.61 5.64 -10.17
N LEU A 14 -4.98 6.81 -10.00
CA LEU A 14 -5.10 7.93 -10.96
C LEU A 14 -4.59 7.56 -12.35
N ILE A 15 -3.43 6.90 -12.45
CA ILE A 15 -2.88 6.45 -13.74
C ILE A 15 -3.85 5.48 -14.43
N TYR A 16 -4.42 4.51 -13.70
CA TYR A 16 -5.38 3.58 -14.29
C TYR A 16 -6.67 4.25 -14.73
N LEU A 17 -7.18 5.18 -13.92
CA LEU A 17 -8.36 5.97 -14.27
C LEU A 17 -8.12 6.80 -15.54
N CYS A 18 -6.99 7.51 -15.64
CA CYS A 18 -6.62 8.31 -16.80
C CYS A 18 -6.48 7.45 -18.06
N ARG A 19 -5.86 6.28 -17.96
CA ARG A 19 -5.74 5.34 -19.09
C ARG A 19 -7.11 4.83 -19.57
N SER A 20 -8.04 4.57 -18.65
CA SER A 20 -9.39 4.14 -18.98
C SER A 20 -10.23 5.29 -19.57
N PHE A 21 -9.93 6.53 -19.18
CA PHE A 21 -10.63 7.71 -19.67
C PHE A 21 -10.16 8.13 -21.06
N ASP A 22 -8.89 7.92 -21.39
CA ASP A 22 -8.32 8.21 -22.71
C ASP A 22 -8.72 7.12 -23.72
N SER A 23 -10.02 7.12 -24.05
CA SER A 23 -10.66 6.11 -24.90
C SER A 23 -11.07 6.62 -26.27
N LEU A 24 -10.78 7.90 -26.58
CA LEU A 24 -11.14 8.50 -27.88
C LEU A 24 -10.13 8.11 -28.97
N ASN A 25 -10.67 7.76 -30.15
CA ASN A 25 -9.86 7.56 -31.34
C ASN A 25 -9.60 8.90 -32.05
N HIS A 26 -8.58 8.91 -32.91
CA HIS A 26 -8.27 10.08 -33.72
C HIS A 26 -9.47 10.56 -34.54
N GLY A 27 -9.85 11.84 -34.36
CA GLY A 27 -10.97 12.47 -35.07
C GLY A 27 -12.32 12.36 -34.37
N GLN A 28 -12.43 11.69 -33.23
CA GLN A 28 -13.64 11.69 -32.43
C GLN A 28 -13.84 13.01 -31.67
N ASP A 29 -15.10 13.38 -31.42
CA ASP A 29 -15.47 14.58 -30.65
C ASP A 29 -15.19 14.32 -29.14
N TYR A 30 -14.61 15.28 -28.43
CA TYR A 30 -14.38 15.20 -26.99
C TYR A 30 -15.66 14.98 -26.17
N ARG A 31 -16.83 15.31 -26.71
CA ARG A 31 -18.11 15.04 -26.06
C ARG A 31 -18.48 13.55 -26.00
N GLU A 32 -17.86 12.74 -26.85
CA GLU A 32 -18.07 11.29 -26.92
C GLU A 32 -17.29 10.51 -25.86
N VAL A 33 -16.38 11.19 -25.10
CA VAL A 33 -15.61 10.52 -24.06
C VAL A 33 -16.55 9.88 -23.03
N GLN A 34 -16.33 8.60 -22.77
CA GLN A 34 -17.13 7.83 -21.84
C GLN A 34 -16.73 8.13 -20.39
N ARG A 35 -17.67 7.94 -19.48
CA ARG A 35 -17.39 8.02 -18.05
C ARG A 35 -16.47 6.88 -17.64
N ALA A 36 -15.39 7.20 -16.92
CA ALA A 36 -14.48 6.23 -16.32
C ALA A 36 -14.61 6.26 -14.80
N ILE A 37 -14.79 5.09 -14.20
CA ILE A 37 -14.89 4.90 -12.76
C ILE A 37 -13.84 3.87 -12.36
N GLN A 38 -12.90 4.27 -11.49
CA GLN A 38 -11.97 3.35 -10.86
C GLN A 38 -12.56 2.88 -9.53
N VAL A 39 -12.89 1.60 -9.44
CA VAL A 39 -13.35 0.99 -8.17
C VAL A 39 -12.20 0.23 -7.54
N SER A 40 -11.94 0.49 -6.26
CA SER A 40 -10.88 -0.13 -5.48
C SER A 40 -11.44 -0.77 -4.22
N PHE A 41 -11.01 -1.99 -3.94
CA PHE A 41 -11.19 -2.65 -2.65
C PHE A 41 -9.84 -2.70 -1.96
N THR A 42 -9.72 -2.05 -0.80
CA THR A 42 -8.48 -1.97 -0.03
C THR A 42 -8.63 -2.69 1.30
N ASP A 43 -7.61 -3.47 1.66
CA ASP A 43 -7.49 -4.06 3.00
C ASP A 43 -6.56 -3.22 3.89
N PHE A 44 -6.65 -1.92 3.72
CA PHE A 44 -5.99 -0.88 4.51
C PHE A 44 -6.76 0.43 4.40
N THR A 45 -6.68 1.26 5.44
CA THR A 45 -7.30 2.58 5.46
C THR A 45 -6.46 3.60 4.72
N LEU A 46 -7.02 4.19 3.67
CA LEU A 46 -6.32 5.15 2.81
C LEU A 46 -5.99 6.46 3.55
N PHE A 47 -6.92 6.95 4.37
CA PHE A 47 -6.78 8.15 5.19
C PHE A 47 -7.07 7.84 6.65
N PRO A 48 -6.06 7.42 7.46
CA PRO A 48 -6.24 7.03 8.85
C PRO A 48 -6.85 8.11 9.74
N ASP A 49 -6.62 9.40 9.43
CA ASP A 49 -7.15 10.52 10.18
C ASP A 49 -8.66 10.75 9.95
N ALA A 50 -9.21 10.18 8.86
CA ALA A 50 -10.62 10.26 8.52
C ALA A 50 -11.08 8.92 7.90
N PRO A 51 -11.21 7.84 8.69
CA PRO A 51 -11.57 6.53 8.18
C PRO A 51 -13.02 6.50 7.70
N GLU A 52 -13.22 5.95 6.49
CA GLU A 52 -14.52 5.76 5.87
C GLU A 52 -14.60 4.37 5.26
N PHE A 53 -15.78 3.74 5.27
CA PHE A 53 -16.02 2.49 4.58
C PHE A 53 -16.11 2.67 3.07
N PHE A 54 -16.87 3.67 2.63
CA PHE A 54 -17.15 3.95 1.24
C PHE A 54 -16.86 5.40 0.92
N SER A 55 -15.95 5.66 -0.02
CA SER A 55 -15.54 7.02 -0.40
C SER A 55 -15.61 7.20 -1.90
N ILE A 56 -16.12 8.36 -2.34
CA ILE A 56 -16.14 8.75 -3.73
C ILE A 56 -15.32 10.03 -3.92
N TYR A 57 -14.31 9.97 -4.78
CA TYR A 57 -13.49 11.11 -5.15
C TYR A 57 -13.83 11.58 -6.56
N MET A 58 -14.02 12.89 -6.70
CA MET A 58 -14.38 13.54 -7.96
C MET A 58 -13.56 14.82 -8.17
N LEU A 59 -13.56 15.32 -9.41
CA LEU A 59 -12.97 16.63 -9.72
C LEU A 59 -13.95 17.74 -9.34
N VAL A 60 -13.58 18.54 -8.35
CA VAL A 60 -14.39 19.65 -7.85
C VAL A 60 -13.60 20.96 -7.79
N ASN A 61 -14.29 22.08 -7.78
CA ASN A 61 -13.69 23.38 -7.53
C ASN A 61 -13.26 23.49 -6.06
N LYS A 62 -11.94 23.59 -5.80
CA LYS A 62 -11.38 23.69 -4.43
C LYS A 62 -12.02 24.80 -3.59
N ASN A 63 -12.36 25.94 -4.21
CA ASN A 63 -12.93 27.09 -3.49
C ASN A 63 -14.46 27.00 -3.34
N LYS A 64 -15.09 26.10 -4.12
CA LYS A 64 -16.54 25.86 -4.11
C LYS A 64 -16.78 24.34 -4.28
N PRO A 65 -16.61 23.52 -3.24
CA PRO A 65 -16.64 22.04 -3.35
C PRO A 65 -17.97 21.49 -3.91
N ALA A 66 -19.07 22.19 -3.76
CA ALA A 66 -20.35 21.81 -4.38
C ALA A 66 -20.38 21.96 -5.91
N GLN A 67 -19.38 22.63 -6.51
CA GLN A 67 -19.26 22.79 -7.95
C GLN A 67 -18.40 21.67 -8.53
N ILE A 68 -19.04 20.69 -9.11
CA ILE A 68 -18.39 19.57 -9.83
C ILE A 68 -17.89 20.10 -11.17
N TYR A 69 -16.59 19.92 -11.47
CA TYR A 69 -16.00 20.29 -12.76
C TYR A 69 -16.40 19.30 -13.84
N SER A 70 -16.36 18.01 -13.54
CA SER A 70 -16.79 16.93 -14.43
C SER A 70 -17.19 15.71 -13.61
N ASP A 71 -18.28 15.06 -13.98
CA ASP A 71 -18.75 13.78 -13.43
C ASP A 71 -18.24 12.57 -14.21
N LYS A 72 -17.45 12.81 -15.26
CA LYS A 72 -16.92 11.75 -16.13
C LYS A 72 -15.74 10.97 -15.53
N LEU A 73 -15.13 11.49 -14.45
CA LEU A 73 -14.04 10.85 -13.73
C LEU A 73 -14.38 10.69 -12.26
N SER A 74 -14.33 9.48 -11.76
CA SER A 74 -14.47 9.22 -10.32
C SER A 74 -13.64 8.03 -9.87
N ILE A 75 -13.17 8.11 -8.61
CA ILE A 75 -12.53 6.99 -7.90
C ILE A 75 -13.45 6.62 -6.75
N ILE A 76 -13.79 5.35 -6.68
CA ILE A 76 -14.52 4.75 -5.55
C ILE A 76 -13.55 3.89 -4.78
N ASN A 77 -13.45 4.11 -3.49
CA ASN A 77 -12.68 3.27 -2.58
C ASN A 77 -13.60 2.62 -1.56
N ILE A 78 -13.50 1.31 -1.41
CA ILE A 78 -14.21 0.50 -0.45
C ILE A 78 -13.16 -0.10 0.49
N ASP A 79 -13.13 0.39 1.73
CA ASP A 79 -12.18 -0.02 2.75
C ASP A 79 -12.71 -1.24 3.51
N LEU A 80 -12.14 -2.41 3.24
CA LEU A 80 -12.53 -3.67 3.86
C LEU A 80 -12.17 -3.74 5.35
N THR A 81 -11.29 -2.86 5.85
CA THR A 81 -10.97 -2.80 7.28
C THR A 81 -12.02 -2.03 8.07
N ASN A 82 -12.80 -1.19 7.39
CA ASN A 82 -13.79 -0.29 7.97
C ASN A 82 -15.24 -0.64 7.62
N ILE A 83 -15.56 -1.91 7.33
CA ILE A 83 -16.94 -2.36 7.02
C ILE A 83 -17.94 -1.98 8.12
N GLY A 84 -17.50 -1.93 9.37
CA GLY A 84 -18.31 -1.50 10.51
C GLY A 84 -18.82 -0.05 10.43
N LEU A 85 -18.15 0.81 9.64
CA LEU A 85 -18.51 2.20 9.40
C LEU A 85 -19.51 2.39 8.23
N ALA A 86 -19.98 1.29 7.61
CA ALA A 86 -20.94 1.34 6.53
C ALA A 86 -22.18 2.16 6.92
N ALA A 87 -22.56 3.14 6.10
CA ALA A 87 -23.76 3.93 6.27
C ALA A 87 -25.02 3.08 6.01
N GLU A 88 -26.18 3.61 6.36
CA GLU A 88 -27.45 2.91 6.12
C GLU A 88 -27.69 2.70 4.62
N GLU A 89 -27.34 3.69 3.81
CA GLU A 89 -27.40 3.63 2.36
C GLU A 89 -26.51 2.52 1.78
N ASP A 90 -25.28 2.37 2.28
CA ASP A 90 -24.35 1.31 1.86
C ASP A 90 -24.92 -0.08 2.13
N ARG A 91 -25.62 -0.25 3.26
CA ARG A 91 -26.29 -1.48 3.66
C ARG A 91 -27.54 -1.75 2.83
N GLU A 92 -28.31 -0.72 2.53
CA GLU A 92 -29.49 -0.82 1.68
C GLU A 92 -29.11 -1.31 0.27
N TYR A 93 -28.02 -0.79 -0.31
CA TYR A 93 -27.49 -1.26 -1.59
C TYR A 93 -26.65 -2.54 -1.48
N GLY A 94 -26.41 -3.05 -0.29
CA GLY A 94 -25.67 -4.29 -0.04
C GLY A 94 -24.18 -4.20 -0.30
N VAL A 95 -23.61 -2.99 -0.33
CA VAL A 95 -22.15 -2.78 -0.54
C VAL A 95 -21.35 -3.42 0.60
N ASP A 96 -21.81 -3.32 1.84
CA ASP A 96 -21.21 -3.94 3.01
C ASP A 96 -21.21 -5.48 2.93
N ARG A 97 -22.24 -6.08 2.34
CA ARG A 97 -22.32 -7.55 2.13
C ARG A 97 -21.27 -8.02 1.13
N TRP A 98 -21.15 -7.32 0.01
CA TRP A 98 -20.11 -7.61 -0.97
C TRP A 98 -18.72 -7.43 -0.37
N ALA A 99 -18.51 -6.38 0.43
CA ALA A 99 -17.25 -6.17 1.13
C ALA A 99 -16.90 -7.33 2.08
N LYS A 100 -17.90 -7.87 2.82
CA LYS A 100 -17.72 -9.06 3.67
C LYS A 100 -17.32 -10.28 2.86
N ILE A 101 -17.94 -10.51 1.69
CA ILE A 101 -17.55 -11.62 0.79
C ILE A 101 -16.10 -11.49 0.35
N PHE A 102 -15.66 -10.27 -0.04
CA PHE A 102 -14.28 -10.04 -0.45
C PHE A 102 -13.27 -10.15 0.70
N LYS A 103 -13.71 -9.94 1.94
CA LYS A 103 -12.89 -10.01 3.14
C LYS A 103 -12.86 -11.40 3.76
N ALA A 104 -13.81 -12.26 3.45
CA ALA A 104 -13.93 -13.57 4.06
C ALA A 104 -12.66 -14.43 3.85
N ASP A 105 -12.07 -14.90 4.95
CA ASP A 105 -10.85 -15.68 4.97
C ASP A 105 -11.10 -17.19 5.03
N SER A 106 -12.38 -17.59 5.20
CA SER A 106 -12.75 -18.99 5.34
C SER A 106 -14.04 -19.35 4.60
N TRP A 107 -14.16 -20.64 4.25
CA TRP A 107 -15.38 -21.18 3.63
C TRP A 107 -16.59 -21.15 4.57
N GLU A 108 -16.36 -21.26 5.85
CA GLU A 108 -17.39 -21.19 6.89
C GLU A 108 -18.04 -19.80 6.92
N GLU A 109 -17.23 -18.74 6.83
CA GLU A 109 -17.72 -17.35 6.72
C GLU A 109 -18.50 -17.13 5.43
N LEU A 110 -17.99 -17.58 4.29
CA LEU A 110 -18.69 -17.47 3.01
C LEU A 110 -20.03 -18.20 3.02
N LYS A 111 -20.11 -19.39 3.64
CA LYS A 111 -21.36 -20.13 3.80
C LYS A 111 -22.37 -19.37 4.67
N MET A 112 -21.94 -18.74 5.76
CA MET A 112 -22.82 -17.92 6.59
C MET A 112 -23.37 -16.73 5.78
N LEU A 113 -22.53 -16.02 5.06
CA LEU A 113 -22.94 -14.91 4.19
C LEU A 113 -23.91 -15.36 3.10
N ALA A 114 -23.73 -16.57 2.54
CA ALA A 114 -24.62 -17.14 1.53
C ALA A 114 -26.06 -17.35 2.03
N THR A 115 -26.27 -17.42 3.33
CA THR A 115 -27.64 -17.57 3.90
C THR A 115 -28.42 -16.25 4.00
N GLU A 116 -27.77 -15.10 3.79
CA GLU A 116 -28.40 -13.80 3.97
C GLU A 116 -29.37 -13.44 2.83
N ASP A 117 -28.98 -13.72 1.60
CA ASP A 117 -29.83 -13.49 0.44
C ASP A 117 -29.42 -14.32 -0.79
N LYS A 118 -30.34 -14.42 -1.77
CA LYS A 118 -30.13 -15.23 -2.98
C LYS A 118 -28.97 -14.77 -3.85
N THR A 119 -28.66 -13.47 -3.89
CA THR A 119 -27.57 -12.92 -4.70
C THR A 119 -26.23 -13.33 -4.12
N THR A 120 -26.10 -13.24 -2.79
CA THR A 120 -24.92 -13.69 -2.04
C THR A 120 -24.73 -15.20 -2.17
N GLU A 121 -25.82 -15.99 -2.08
CA GLU A 121 -25.80 -17.44 -2.31
C GLU A 121 -25.24 -17.79 -3.71
N GLN A 122 -25.71 -17.12 -4.75
CA GLN A 122 -25.24 -17.33 -6.12
C GLN A 122 -23.77 -16.97 -6.28
N ALA A 123 -23.33 -15.85 -5.70
CA ALA A 123 -21.93 -15.43 -5.73
C ALA A 123 -21.01 -16.44 -5.05
N VAL A 124 -21.34 -16.85 -3.83
CA VAL A 124 -20.58 -17.86 -3.07
C VAL A 124 -20.57 -19.21 -3.80
N SER A 125 -21.68 -19.64 -4.37
CA SER A 125 -21.74 -20.85 -5.19
C SER A 125 -20.82 -20.77 -6.42
N SER A 126 -20.78 -19.62 -7.09
CA SER A 126 -19.88 -19.40 -8.23
C SER A 126 -18.41 -19.45 -7.82
N ILE A 127 -18.06 -18.82 -6.69
CA ILE A 127 -16.70 -18.87 -6.13
C ILE A 127 -16.33 -20.33 -5.80
N TRP A 128 -17.27 -21.09 -5.21
CA TRP A 128 -17.06 -22.51 -4.92
C TRP A 128 -16.75 -23.31 -6.18
N GLN A 129 -17.56 -23.18 -7.23
CA GLN A 129 -17.35 -23.88 -8.50
C GLN A 129 -16.00 -23.54 -9.13
N LEU A 130 -15.59 -22.27 -9.10
CA LEU A 130 -14.29 -21.82 -9.61
C LEU A 130 -13.13 -22.41 -8.82
N THR A 131 -13.26 -22.59 -7.50
CA THR A 131 -12.21 -23.18 -6.66
C THR A 131 -12.13 -24.71 -6.76
N GLU A 132 -13.20 -25.38 -7.18
CA GLU A 132 -13.16 -26.80 -7.51
C GLU A 132 -12.39 -27.10 -8.81
N ASP A 133 -12.30 -26.14 -9.71
CA ASP A 133 -11.48 -26.29 -10.92
C ASP A 133 -9.99 -26.38 -10.53
N ARG A 134 -9.44 -27.58 -10.77
CA ARG A 134 -8.04 -27.92 -10.42
C ARG A 134 -7.02 -26.98 -11.03
N PHE A 135 -7.28 -26.49 -12.24
CA PHE A 135 -6.38 -25.58 -12.95
C PHE A 135 -6.34 -24.21 -12.29
N ILE A 136 -7.50 -23.66 -11.90
CA ILE A 136 -7.60 -22.38 -11.20
C ILE A 136 -6.95 -22.48 -9.83
N ARG A 137 -7.13 -23.58 -9.12
CA ARG A 137 -6.49 -23.82 -7.82
C ARG A 137 -4.95 -23.87 -7.94
N GLU A 138 -4.41 -24.56 -8.94
CA GLU A 138 -2.97 -24.62 -9.18
C GLU A 138 -2.40 -23.23 -9.56
N GLU A 139 -3.14 -22.43 -10.30
CA GLU A 139 -2.75 -21.06 -10.65
C GLU A 139 -2.79 -20.11 -9.43
N MET A 140 -3.80 -20.25 -8.56
CA MET A 140 -3.89 -19.51 -7.31
C MET A 140 -2.73 -19.84 -6.36
N LEU A 141 -2.41 -21.12 -6.18
CA LEU A 141 -1.26 -21.55 -5.38
C LEU A 141 0.06 -20.99 -5.91
N ARG A 142 0.25 -21.01 -7.22
CA ARG A 142 1.45 -20.44 -7.85
C ARG A 142 1.56 -18.92 -7.67
N ARG A 143 0.44 -18.20 -7.66
CA ARG A 143 0.43 -16.75 -7.34
C ARG A 143 0.80 -16.50 -5.89
N GLU A 144 0.26 -17.27 -4.96
CA GLU A 144 0.62 -17.16 -3.53
C GLU A 144 2.10 -17.44 -3.29
N ASP A 145 2.68 -18.44 -3.94
CA ASP A 145 4.09 -18.76 -3.83
C ASP A 145 4.96 -17.63 -4.39
N ASN A 146 4.60 -17.07 -5.54
CA ASN A 146 5.29 -15.91 -6.13
C ASN A 146 5.21 -14.67 -5.21
N GLU A 147 4.07 -14.43 -4.55
CA GLU A 147 3.93 -13.33 -3.58
C GLU A 147 4.76 -13.54 -2.32
N ARG A 148 4.88 -14.79 -1.85
CA ARG A 148 5.76 -15.14 -0.71
C ARG A 148 7.22 -14.92 -1.08
N GLU A 149 7.63 -15.38 -2.26
CA GLU A 149 8.99 -15.18 -2.77
C GLU A 149 9.32 -13.70 -2.93
N TYR A 150 8.40 -12.92 -3.51
CA TYR A 150 8.56 -11.47 -3.65
C TYR A 150 8.69 -10.77 -2.30
N ARG A 151 7.87 -11.11 -1.29
CA ARG A 151 8.00 -10.57 0.07
C ARG A 151 9.34 -10.94 0.70
N TYR A 152 9.77 -12.19 0.55
CA TYR A 152 11.08 -12.62 1.03
C TYR A 152 12.23 -11.82 0.40
N LEU A 153 12.19 -11.60 -0.91
CA LEU A 153 13.20 -10.81 -1.62
C LEU A 153 13.22 -9.34 -1.15
N LEU A 154 12.04 -8.75 -0.91
CA LEU A 154 11.94 -7.39 -0.34
C LEU A 154 12.57 -7.30 1.05
N GLU A 155 12.27 -8.25 1.93
CA GLU A 155 12.89 -8.30 3.26
C GLU A 155 14.42 -8.45 3.20
N GLN A 156 14.94 -9.26 2.28
CA GLN A 156 16.37 -9.41 2.09
C GLN A 156 17.01 -8.12 1.56
N ALA A 157 16.36 -7.43 0.63
CA ALA A 157 16.84 -6.16 0.10
C ALA A 157 16.84 -5.06 1.17
N GLU A 158 15.83 -5.01 2.05
CA GLU A 158 15.81 -4.08 3.18
C GLU A 158 16.90 -4.36 4.21
N LYS A 159 17.15 -5.65 4.51
CA LYS A 159 18.24 -6.06 5.41
C LYS A 159 19.60 -5.68 4.83
N ALA A 160 19.82 -5.91 3.53
CA ALA A 160 21.05 -5.52 2.86
C ALA A 160 21.30 -4.01 2.94
N LYS A 161 20.28 -3.18 2.64
CA LYS A 161 20.38 -1.71 2.77
C LYS A 161 20.73 -1.27 4.20
N LYS A 162 20.19 -1.94 5.22
CA LYS A 162 20.52 -1.63 6.63
C LYS A 162 21.97 -1.98 6.95
N VAL A 163 22.48 -3.10 6.41
CA VAL A 163 23.89 -3.48 6.57
C VAL A 163 24.80 -2.44 5.94
N ASP A 164 24.53 -2.03 4.70
CA ASP A 164 25.32 -1.00 4.01
C ASP A 164 25.39 0.32 4.80
N VAL A 165 24.25 0.76 5.37
CA VAL A 165 24.22 1.97 6.21
C VAL A 165 25.05 1.81 7.48
N LEU A 166 24.94 0.66 8.16
CA LEU A 166 25.72 0.38 9.37
C LEU A 166 27.23 0.29 9.10
N GLU A 167 27.62 -0.27 7.95
CA GLU A 167 29.04 -0.31 7.55
C GLU A 167 29.61 1.09 7.30
N ILE A 168 28.84 1.98 6.68
CA ILE A 168 29.24 3.38 6.50
C ILE A 168 29.38 4.09 7.85
N GLU A 169 28.42 3.93 8.76
CA GLU A 169 28.49 4.52 10.10
C GLU A 169 29.68 3.99 10.91
N LEU A 170 30.00 2.72 10.75
CA LEU A 170 31.14 2.06 11.42
C LEU A 170 32.46 2.62 10.90
N ALA A 171 32.62 2.74 9.60
CA ALA A 171 33.81 3.32 8.96
C ALA A 171 34.03 4.79 9.38
N GLU A 172 32.96 5.61 9.49
CA GLU A 172 33.06 6.97 10.00
C GLU A 172 33.49 7.00 11.47
N ARG A 173 33.00 6.08 12.29
CA ARG A 173 33.31 5.98 13.71
C ARG A 173 34.76 5.58 13.91
N ASP A 174 35.25 4.62 13.14
CA ASP A 174 36.65 4.16 13.17
C ASP A 174 37.61 5.29 12.76
N SER A 175 37.24 6.05 11.71
CA SER A 175 38.01 7.22 11.30
C SER A 175 38.12 8.28 12.41
N ARG A 176 37.01 8.58 13.11
CA ARG A 176 37.00 9.50 14.25
C ARG A 176 37.79 8.98 15.46
N LEU A 177 37.83 7.67 15.69
CA LEU A 177 38.63 7.05 16.71
C LEU A 177 40.13 7.17 16.41
N ALA A 178 40.53 6.86 15.19
CA ALA A 178 41.93 6.99 14.74
C ALA A 178 42.44 8.45 14.85
N GLU A 179 41.58 9.43 14.52
CA GLU A 179 41.94 10.85 14.70
C GLU A 179 42.15 11.22 16.18
N LYS A 180 41.26 10.72 17.07
CA LYS A 180 41.40 10.95 18.50
C LYS A 180 42.66 10.29 19.11
N GLU A 181 42.98 9.07 18.70
CA GLU A 181 44.16 8.35 19.11
C GLU A 181 45.44 9.08 18.67
N SER A 182 45.49 9.57 17.43
CA SER A 182 46.58 10.39 16.92
C SER A 182 46.78 11.66 17.75
N LYS A 183 45.68 12.37 18.07
CA LYS A 183 45.76 13.59 18.92
C LYS A 183 46.19 13.28 20.36
N LEU A 184 45.82 12.13 20.90
CA LEU A 184 46.26 11.66 22.21
C LEU A 184 47.75 11.36 22.19
N ALA A 185 48.24 10.61 21.24
CA ALA A 185 49.65 10.30 21.07
C ALA A 185 50.55 11.56 20.96
N GLU A 186 50.04 12.59 20.22
CA GLU A 186 50.74 13.88 20.12
C GLU A 186 50.79 14.61 21.47
N LYS A 187 49.71 14.57 22.25
CA LYS A 187 49.71 15.16 23.60
C LYS A 187 50.63 14.42 24.56
N ASP A 188 50.64 13.11 24.54
CA ASP A 188 51.49 12.28 25.39
C ASP A 188 52.96 12.53 25.06
N SER A 189 53.31 12.69 23.80
CA SER A 189 54.67 13.07 23.37
C SER A 189 55.08 14.45 23.91
N LYS A 190 54.18 15.44 23.85
CA LYS A 190 54.42 16.79 24.39
C LYS A 190 54.57 16.78 25.91
N ILE A 191 53.77 16.00 26.60
CA ILE A 191 53.90 15.82 28.07
C ILE A 191 55.22 15.17 28.44
N SER A 192 55.63 14.13 27.73
CA SER A 192 56.91 13.44 27.96
C SER A 192 58.10 14.39 27.76
N GLU A 193 58.03 15.24 26.74
CA GLU A 193 59.07 16.25 26.48
C GLU A 193 59.12 17.33 27.58
N GLN A 194 57.97 17.74 28.11
CA GLN A 194 57.93 18.70 29.22
C GLN A 194 58.44 18.09 30.52
N ILE A 195 58.13 16.83 30.81
CA ILE A 195 58.65 16.12 32.00
C ILE A 195 60.19 16.02 31.92
N SER A 196 60.77 15.67 30.76
CA SER A 196 62.21 15.65 30.56
C SER A 196 62.85 16.99 30.83
N LYS A 197 62.28 18.10 30.34
CA LYS A 197 62.83 19.46 30.57
C LYS A 197 62.77 19.91 32.06
N ILE A 198 61.83 19.36 32.83
CA ILE A 198 61.73 19.64 34.28
C ILE A 198 62.73 18.80 35.10
N SER A 199 63.05 17.60 34.63
CA SER A 199 64.00 16.72 35.29
C SER A 199 65.48 17.17 35.15
N ASP A 200 65.75 17.99 34.11
CA ASP A 200 67.13 18.49 33.81
C ASP A 200 67.38 19.86 34.44
N GLN A 201 66.46 20.38 35.26
CA GLN A 201 66.64 21.56 36.12
C GLN A 201 66.84 21.16 37.62
#